data_425cda89fecd70690ebf155d6dd8e3a4
#
_entry.id   425cda89fecd70690ebf155d6dd8e3a4
#
_cell.length_a   1.000
_cell.length_b   1.000
_cell.length_c   1.000
_cell.angle_alpha   90.00
_cell.angle_beta   90.00
_cell.angle_gamma   90.00
#
_symmetry.space_group_name_H-M   'P 1'
#
loop_
_entity.id
_entity.type
_entity.pdbx_description
1 polymer ?
#
loop_
_entity_poly.entity_id
_entity_poly.type
_entity_poly.pdbx_seq_one_letter_code
_entity_poly.pdbx_strand_id
1 'polypeptide(L)'
;MNKEDFIRFFWRQYKLCEKDLINTADYVTICKQNYSSFSNRYQQIFFGICSELDAISNEIYGEEKLKNFPSRMSAIFEKCPDIRNKRVTTRFPYETINLVPFANFSKDDIGNDKSASWW
;
A
#
# COMPACT_ATOMS: atom_id res chain seq x y z
N MET A 1 3.58 16.31 12.94
CA MET A 1 2.44 15.55 13.53
C MET A 1 2.98 14.68 14.65
N ASN A 2 2.34 14.66 15.81
CA ASN A 2 2.75 13.76 16.88
C ASN A 2 2.32 12.30 16.57
N LYS A 3 2.88 11.33 17.32
CA LYS A 3 2.65 9.90 17.08
C LYS A 3 1.17 9.50 17.18
N GLU A 4 0.45 10.04 18.15
CA GLU A 4 -0.96 9.69 18.36
C GLU A 4 -1.84 10.23 17.24
N ASP A 5 -1.62 11.47 16.83
CA ASP A 5 -2.35 12.09 15.72
C ASP A 5 -2.04 11.40 14.40
N PHE A 6 -0.77 11.01 14.18
CA PHE A 6 -0.35 10.23 13.02
C PHE A 6 -1.11 8.91 12.94
N ILE A 7 -1.10 8.12 14.02
CA ILE A 7 -1.80 6.83 14.06
C ILE A 7 -3.30 7.04 13.84
N ARG A 8 -3.91 7.99 14.52
CA ARG A 8 -5.35 8.25 14.40
C ARG A 8 -5.75 8.65 12.99
N PHE A 9 -4.99 9.55 12.38
CA PHE A 9 -5.26 10.05 11.04
C PHE A 9 -5.13 8.95 9.98
N PHE A 10 -3.97 8.29 9.90
CA PHE A 10 -3.72 7.28 8.87
C PHE A 10 -4.53 5.99 9.07
N TRP A 11 -4.82 5.62 10.30
CA TRP A 11 -5.74 4.51 10.57
C TRP A 11 -7.16 4.78 10.05
N ARG A 12 -7.62 6.00 10.19
CA ARG A 12 -8.91 6.41 9.63
C ARG A 12 -8.91 6.35 8.11
N GLN A 13 -7.87 6.84 7.47
CA GLN A 13 -7.72 6.75 6.01
C GLN A 13 -7.69 5.30 5.52
N TYR A 14 -6.91 4.46 6.18
CA TYR A 14 -6.89 3.02 5.90
C TYR A 14 -8.30 2.42 5.94
N LYS A 15 -9.07 2.68 6.98
CA LYS A 15 -10.43 2.16 7.11
C LYS A 15 -11.38 2.65 6.01
N LEU A 16 -11.20 3.86 5.54
CA LEU A 16 -11.96 4.39 4.40
C LEU A 16 -11.61 3.67 3.10
N CYS A 17 -10.32 3.46 2.83
CA CYS A 17 -9.86 2.71 1.66
C CYS A 17 -10.36 1.24 1.70
N GLU A 18 -10.27 0.60 2.86
CA GLU A 18 -10.78 -0.76 3.06
C GLU A 18 -12.29 -0.84 2.78
N LYS A 19 -13.07 0.09 3.32
CA LYS A 19 -14.51 0.16 3.08
C LYS A 19 -14.83 0.35 1.60
N ASP A 20 -14.11 1.22 0.92
CA ASP A 20 -14.30 1.44 -0.52
C ASP A 20 -14.05 0.16 -1.31
N LEU A 21 -12.96 -0.56 -0.97
CA LEU A 21 -12.65 -1.84 -1.63
C LEU A 21 -13.71 -2.91 -1.35
N ILE A 22 -14.15 -3.04 -0.11
CA ILE A 22 -15.20 -4.02 0.28
C ILE A 22 -16.51 -3.72 -0.43
N ASN A 23 -16.87 -2.46 -0.58
CA ASN A 23 -18.11 -2.07 -1.28
C ASN A 23 -18.11 -2.49 -2.76
N THR A 24 -16.94 -2.63 -3.40
CA THR A 24 -16.88 -3.13 -4.77
C THR A 24 -17.30 -4.60 -4.88
N ALA A 25 -17.23 -5.37 -3.80
CA ALA A 25 -17.66 -6.77 -3.78
C ALA A 25 -19.17 -6.95 -4.01
N ASP A 26 -19.97 -5.90 -3.86
CA ASP A 26 -21.39 -5.90 -4.21
C ASP A 26 -21.61 -6.06 -5.73
N TYR A 27 -20.61 -5.72 -6.54
CA TYR A 27 -20.67 -5.75 -8.00
C TYR A 27 -19.73 -6.79 -8.61
N VAL A 28 -18.55 -6.96 -8.03
CA VAL A 28 -17.52 -7.89 -8.51
C VAL A 28 -16.98 -8.67 -7.33
N THR A 29 -17.17 -9.98 -7.34
CA THR A 29 -16.65 -10.86 -6.28
C THR A 29 -15.13 -10.81 -6.21
N ILE A 30 -14.59 -10.61 -5.00
CA ILE A 30 -13.14 -10.60 -4.77
C ILE A 30 -12.66 -12.05 -4.72
N CYS A 31 -12.18 -12.55 -5.85
CA CYS A 31 -11.62 -13.89 -6.04
C CYS A 31 -10.65 -13.92 -7.23
N LYS A 32 -9.84 -14.97 -7.34
CA LYS A 32 -8.84 -15.11 -8.41
C LYS A 32 -9.39 -14.98 -9.81
N GLN A 33 -10.60 -15.50 -10.04
CA GLN A 33 -11.24 -15.42 -11.35
C GLN A 33 -11.49 -14.00 -11.84
N ASN A 34 -11.57 -13.04 -10.91
CA ASN A 34 -11.85 -11.64 -11.19
C ASN A 34 -10.62 -10.72 -11.08
N TYR A 35 -9.40 -11.24 -10.90
CA TYR A 35 -8.20 -10.42 -10.74
C TYR A 35 -7.85 -9.58 -11.98
N SER A 36 -8.29 -10.01 -13.16
CA SER A 36 -8.11 -9.24 -14.39
C SER A 36 -9.26 -8.26 -14.68
N SER A 37 -10.27 -8.20 -13.82
CA SER A 37 -11.39 -7.28 -13.99
C SER A 37 -10.91 -5.84 -13.87
N PHE A 38 -11.26 -5.01 -14.84
CA PHE A 38 -10.96 -3.59 -14.86
C PHE A 38 -12.22 -2.78 -14.61
N SER A 39 -12.12 -1.74 -13.80
CA SER A 39 -13.17 -0.73 -13.66
C SER A 39 -12.56 0.62 -13.28
N ASN A 40 -13.26 1.70 -13.66
CA ASN A 40 -12.86 3.05 -13.26
C ASN A 40 -12.88 3.22 -11.74
N ARG A 41 -13.77 2.51 -11.05
CA ARG A 41 -13.84 2.55 -9.59
C ARG A 41 -12.61 1.90 -8.95
N TYR A 42 -12.15 0.77 -9.45
CA TYR A 42 -10.89 0.16 -9.01
C TYR A 42 -9.70 1.07 -9.23
N GLN A 43 -9.65 1.74 -10.37
CA GLN A 43 -8.60 2.71 -10.66
C GLN A 43 -8.58 3.87 -9.66
N GLN A 44 -9.74 4.41 -9.31
CA GLN A 44 -9.86 5.48 -8.30
C GLN A 44 -9.40 5.01 -6.92
N ILE A 45 -9.82 3.80 -6.51
CA ILE A 45 -9.41 3.21 -5.23
C ILE A 45 -7.90 3.00 -5.20
N PHE A 46 -7.33 2.47 -6.28
CA PHE A 46 -5.89 2.27 -6.43
C PHE A 46 -5.11 3.58 -6.29
N PHE A 47 -5.51 4.62 -6.99
CA PHE A 47 -4.87 5.94 -6.87
C PHE A 47 -4.99 6.52 -5.46
N GLY A 48 -6.13 6.33 -4.82
CA GLY A 48 -6.33 6.72 -3.42
C GLY A 48 -5.36 6.01 -2.48
N ILE A 49 -5.19 4.70 -2.61
CA ILE A 49 -4.26 3.90 -1.81
C ILE A 49 -2.80 4.35 -2.05
N CYS A 50 -2.40 4.55 -3.30
CA CYS A 50 -1.07 5.03 -3.65
C CYS A 50 -0.79 6.41 -3.05
N SER A 51 -1.76 7.31 -3.10
CA SER A 51 -1.66 8.64 -2.51
C SER A 51 -1.48 8.58 -1.00
N GLU A 52 -2.21 7.70 -0.31
CA GLU A 52 -2.06 7.50 1.14
C GLU A 52 -0.69 6.92 1.51
N LEU A 53 -0.19 5.96 0.75
CA LEU A 53 1.15 5.41 0.97
C LEU A 53 2.23 6.47 0.79
N ASP A 54 2.11 7.31 -0.22
CA ASP A 54 3.02 8.43 -0.43
C ASP A 54 2.96 9.42 0.72
N ALA A 55 1.76 9.78 1.17
CA ALA A 55 1.55 10.69 2.30
C ALA A 55 2.15 10.13 3.61
N ILE A 56 1.94 8.85 3.90
CA ILE A 56 2.52 8.18 5.08
C ILE A 56 4.05 8.26 5.04
N SER A 57 4.63 7.88 3.91
CA SER A 57 6.09 7.90 3.76
C SER A 57 6.67 9.30 3.87
N ASN A 58 5.98 10.30 3.34
CA ASN A 58 6.38 11.70 3.40
C ASN A 58 6.30 12.25 4.83
N GLU A 59 5.28 11.90 5.60
CA GLU A 59 5.15 12.29 7.00
C GLU A 59 6.29 11.71 7.86
N ILE A 60 6.75 10.50 7.54
CA ILE A 60 7.83 9.83 8.28
C ILE A 60 9.20 10.41 7.91
N TYR A 61 9.45 10.66 6.62
CA TYR A 61 10.79 10.98 6.10
C TYR A 61 10.88 12.21 5.19
N GLY A 62 9.82 12.99 5.04
CA GLY A 62 9.81 14.13 4.14
C GLY A 62 10.84 15.23 4.50
N GLU A 63 11.13 15.39 5.79
CA GLU A 63 12.09 16.38 6.28
C GLU A 63 13.55 15.97 6.04
N GLU A 64 13.83 14.69 5.86
CA GLU A 64 15.20 14.16 5.66
C GLU A 64 15.70 14.28 4.20
N LYS A 65 15.09 15.14 3.37
CA LYS A 65 15.43 15.34 1.95
C LYS A 65 15.22 14.11 1.05
N LEU A 66 14.50 13.12 1.50
CA LEU A 66 14.13 11.96 0.70
C LEU A 66 12.92 12.31 -0.17
N LYS A 67 13.20 12.82 -1.38
CA LYS A 67 12.20 13.48 -2.23
C LYS A 67 11.24 12.53 -2.93
N ASN A 68 11.60 11.26 -3.10
CA ASN A 68 10.77 10.33 -3.83
C ASN A 68 10.31 9.16 -2.96
N PHE A 69 9.18 8.59 -3.34
CA PHE A 69 8.56 7.48 -2.63
C PHE A 69 9.48 6.25 -2.48
N PRO A 70 10.18 5.77 -3.52
CA PRO A 70 11.08 4.63 -3.37
C PRO A 70 12.18 4.83 -2.33
N SER A 71 12.79 6.01 -2.29
CA SER A 71 13.83 6.34 -1.30
C SER A 71 13.29 6.36 0.12
N ARG A 72 12.10 6.93 0.33
CA ARG A 72 11.45 6.94 1.63
C ARG A 72 11.08 5.52 2.10
N MET A 73 10.53 4.71 1.22
CA MET A 73 10.19 3.32 1.53
C MET A 73 11.43 2.49 1.85
N SER A 74 12.53 2.70 1.15
CA SER A 74 13.80 2.04 1.47
C SER A 74 14.28 2.38 2.88
N ALA A 75 14.21 3.65 3.26
CA ALA A 75 14.57 4.09 4.61
C ALA A 75 13.67 3.48 5.70
N ILE A 76 12.37 3.35 5.42
CA ILE A 76 11.43 2.66 6.31
C ILE A 76 11.83 1.20 6.51
N PHE A 77 12.15 0.49 5.42
CA PHE A 77 12.55 -0.93 5.50
C PHE A 77 13.90 -1.14 6.19
N GLU A 78 14.82 -0.19 6.09
CA GLU A 78 16.08 -0.22 6.84
C GLU A 78 15.85 -0.10 8.35
N LYS A 79 14.96 0.77 8.77
CA LYS A 79 14.61 0.93 10.20
C LYS A 79 13.70 -0.16 10.73
N CYS A 80 12.82 -0.69 9.90
CA CYS A 80 11.81 -1.68 10.27
C CYS A 80 11.82 -2.86 9.28
N PRO A 81 12.87 -3.72 9.30
CA PRO A 81 13.00 -4.81 8.34
C PRO A 81 11.82 -5.78 8.33
N ASP A 82 11.14 -5.93 9.45
CA ASP A 82 9.99 -6.82 9.59
C ASP A 82 8.82 -6.45 8.68
N ILE A 83 8.68 -5.16 8.34
CA ILE A 83 7.60 -4.69 7.45
C ILE A 83 7.74 -5.31 6.06
N ARG A 84 8.98 -5.40 5.55
CA ARG A 84 9.25 -5.95 4.23
C ARG A 84 8.81 -7.40 4.08
N ASN A 85 8.97 -8.18 5.13
CA ASN A 85 8.69 -9.61 5.15
C ASN A 85 7.33 -9.94 5.77
N LYS A 86 6.55 -8.92 6.13
CA LYS A 86 5.27 -9.11 6.78
C LYS A 86 4.28 -9.82 5.86
N ARG A 87 3.75 -10.94 6.32
CA ARG A 87 2.66 -11.65 5.68
C ARG A 87 1.32 -11.07 6.11
N VAL A 88 0.46 -10.83 5.14
CA VAL A 88 -0.91 -10.36 5.36
C VAL A 88 -1.87 -11.44 4.86
N THR A 89 -2.84 -11.79 5.69
CA THR A 89 -3.93 -12.70 5.32
C THR A 89 -5.23 -11.92 5.31
N THR A 90 -5.87 -11.87 4.15
CA THR A 90 -7.19 -11.27 3.98
C THR A 90 -8.21 -12.33 3.67
N ARG A 91 -9.27 -12.38 4.47
CA ARG A 91 -10.35 -13.37 4.34
C ARG A 91 -11.57 -12.70 3.73
N PHE A 92 -11.85 -13.07 2.50
CA PHE A 92 -13.09 -12.71 1.82
C PHE A 92 -14.08 -13.89 1.87
N PRO A 93 -15.39 -13.65 1.63
CA PRO A 93 -16.39 -14.73 1.68
C PRO A 93 -16.11 -15.93 0.80
N TYR A 94 -15.45 -15.69 -0.34
CA TYR A 94 -15.20 -16.75 -1.35
C TYR A 94 -13.72 -17.13 -1.46
N GLU A 95 -12.82 -16.40 -0.84
CA GLU A 95 -11.39 -16.65 -0.97
C GLU A 95 -10.60 -16.07 0.20
N THR A 96 -9.56 -16.80 0.61
CA THR A 96 -8.54 -16.31 1.52
C THR A 96 -7.28 -15.98 0.72
N ILE A 97 -6.81 -14.74 0.82
CA ILE A 97 -5.62 -14.26 0.13
C ILE A 97 -4.49 -14.11 1.15
N ASN A 98 -3.38 -14.81 0.90
CA ASN A 98 -2.13 -14.66 1.65
C ASN A 98 -1.11 -13.99 0.76
N LEU A 99 -0.53 -12.89 1.22
CA LEU A 99 0.51 -12.18 0.46
C LEU A 99 1.52 -11.53 1.39
N VAL A 100 2.68 -11.26 0.83
CA VAL A 100 3.73 -10.44 1.44
C VAL A 100 3.81 -9.16 0.59
N PRO A 101 3.15 -8.08 0.99
CA PRO A 101 2.90 -6.92 0.12
C PRO A 101 4.19 -6.30 -0.46
N PHE A 102 5.28 -6.33 0.30
CA PHE A 102 6.54 -5.69 -0.09
C PHE A 102 7.64 -6.69 -0.50
N ALA A 103 7.28 -7.95 -0.78
CA ALA A 103 8.26 -8.99 -1.13
C ALA A 103 9.11 -8.64 -2.36
N ASN A 104 8.50 -7.99 -3.35
CA ASN A 104 9.14 -7.63 -4.61
C ASN A 104 9.82 -6.25 -4.58
N PHE A 105 9.74 -5.54 -3.47
CA PHE A 105 10.41 -4.26 -3.32
C PHE A 105 11.90 -4.49 -3.11
N SER A 106 12.73 -4.16 -4.10
CA SER A 106 14.18 -4.34 -4.01
C SER A 106 14.92 -3.02 -3.88
N LYS A 107 16.05 -3.07 -3.17
CA LYS A 107 16.94 -1.91 -3.00
C LYS A 107 17.60 -1.50 -4.32
N ASP A 108 17.76 -2.43 -5.25
CA ASP A 108 18.41 -2.23 -6.55
C ASP A 108 17.50 -1.44 -7.52
N ASP A 109 16.19 -1.43 -7.27
CA ASP A 109 15.22 -0.65 -8.05
C ASP A 109 15.21 0.84 -7.68
N ILE A 110 15.88 1.23 -6.60
CA ILE A 110 15.84 2.59 -6.04
C ILE A 110 16.84 3.53 -6.74
N GLY A 111 17.86 3.01 -7.38
CA GLY A 111 18.92 3.80 -8.02
C GLY A 111 18.78 3.97 -9.53
N ASN A 112 17.91 3.23 -10.15
CA ASN A 112 17.62 3.32 -11.58
C ASN A 112 16.21 3.87 -11.77
N ASP A 113 16.01 4.70 -12.79
CA ASP A 113 14.69 5.17 -13.26
C ASP A 113 13.69 4.06 -13.63
N LYS A 114 14.07 2.81 -13.36
CA LYS A 114 13.17 1.68 -13.35
C LYS A 114 12.39 1.75 -12.03
N SER A 115 11.37 2.59 -12.06
CA SER A 115 10.29 2.65 -11.09
C SER A 115 10.08 1.30 -10.44
N ALA A 116 10.03 1.28 -9.12
CA ALA A 116 9.70 0.12 -8.33
C ALA A 116 8.65 -0.73 -9.06
N SER A 117 9.10 -1.81 -9.67
CA SER A 117 8.25 -2.73 -10.45
C SER A 117 7.49 -3.71 -9.54
N TRP A 118 7.11 -3.22 -8.36
CA TRP A 118 6.31 -3.99 -7.42
C TRP A 118 4.80 -3.89 -7.69
N TRP A 119 4.45 -3.23 -8.77
CA TRP A 119 3.08 -3.14 -9.29
C TRP A 119 2.68 -4.41 -10.04
#